data_f1b0ef973bb51cafd846e3001e5322c0
#
_entry.id   f1b0ef973bb51cafd846e3001e5322c0
#
_cell.length_a   1.000
_cell.length_b   1.000
_cell.length_c   1.000
_cell.angle_alpha   90.00
_cell.angle_beta   90.00
_cell.angle_gamma   90.00
#
_symmetry.space_group_name_H-M   'P 1'
#
loop_
_entity.id
_entity.type
_entity.pdbx_description
1 polymer ?
#
loop_
_entity_poly.entity_id
_entity_poly.type
_entity_poly.pdbx_seq_one_letter_code
_entity_poly.pdbx_strand_id
1 'polypeptide(L)'
;MKQTEEKILIADDHGVVRLGLSMMIKKLRPYAVVKQVSDYKEVMQIIKDEIFNLAILDLNMPNGNFQEALQAIRIKSPITKVMIFSSQDESLYAVRYLKMGADGFLHKDSSEDVINRALIKMLDKGKYMSEEVKDSLIYGNLNKHETPDNPLELLSEREMEIAECMIAGDTPKDISNKLNIHPSTVSTYKSRVFDKLNVESIPELIKIFTFHNISKD
;
A
#
# COMPACT_ATOMS: atom_id res chain seq x y z
N MET A 1 32.72 20.22 -4.58
CA MET A 1 32.00 18.96 -4.72
C MET A 1 30.88 19.19 -5.73
N LYS A 2 30.85 18.45 -6.85
CA LYS A 2 29.72 18.51 -7.77
C LYS A 2 28.50 18.00 -7.01
N GLN A 3 27.52 18.87 -6.75
CA GLN A 3 26.21 18.41 -6.29
C GLN A 3 25.65 17.52 -7.41
N THR A 4 25.59 16.24 -7.16
CA THR A 4 24.89 15.30 -8.05
C THR A 4 23.42 15.69 -8.02
N GLU A 5 22.85 15.96 -9.19
CA GLU A 5 21.46 16.33 -9.39
C GLU A 5 20.57 15.17 -8.90
N GLU A 6 19.84 15.36 -7.79
CA GLU A 6 18.92 14.36 -7.28
C GLU A 6 17.67 14.30 -8.17
N LYS A 7 17.36 13.14 -8.74
CA LYS A 7 16.16 12.91 -9.53
C LYS A 7 15.10 12.19 -8.71
N ILE A 8 13.91 12.75 -8.65
CA ILE A 8 12.80 12.24 -7.86
C ILE A 8 11.58 12.05 -8.76
N LEU A 9 10.99 10.86 -8.71
CA LEU A 9 9.75 10.53 -9.39
C LEU A 9 8.60 10.62 -8.39
N ILE A 10 7.52 11.30 -8.75
CA ILE A 10 6.25 11.30 -8.05
C ILE A 10 5.19 10.72 -8.99
N ALA A 11 4.57 9.64 -8.56
CA ALA A 11 3.50 8.98 -9.29
C ALA A 11 2.24 8.91 -8.41
N ASP A 12 1.19 9.60 -8.83
CA ASP A 12 -0.10 9.70 -8.15
C ASP A 12 -1.12 10.18 -9.17
N ASP A 13 -2.35 9.68 -9.18
CA ASP A 13 -3.37 10.14 -10.12
C ASP A 13 -3.98 11.51 -9.71
N HIS A 14 -3.79 11.93 -8.44
CA HIS A 14 -4.26 13.21 -7.93
C HIS A 14 -3.24 14.34 -8.17
N GLY A 15 -3.55 15.25 -9.10
CA GLY A 15 -2.67 16.37 -9.47
C GLY A 15 -2.28 17.27 -8.29
N VAL A 16 -3.19 17.51 -7.35
CA VAL A 16 -2.93 18.35 -6.16
C VAL A 16 -1.89 17.69 -5.24
N VAL A 17 -1.95 16.38 -5.10
CA VAL A 17 -0.98 15.60 -4.31
C VAL A 17 0.41 15.70 -4.93
N ARG A 18 0.52 15.49 -6.25
CA ARG A 18 1.79 15.62 -6.97
C ARG A 18 2.38 17.03 -6.82
N LEU A 19 1.55 18.07 -6.96
CA LEU A 19 1.98 19.46 -6.79
C LEU A 19 2.48 19.71 -5.38
N GLY A 20 1.73 19.31 -4.36
CA GLY A 20 2.08 19.47 -2.94
C GLY A 20 3.42 18.80 -2.61
N LEU A 21 3.58 17.52 -2.95
CA LEU A 21 4.84 16.79 -2.74
C LEU A 21 6.01 17.45 -3.49
N SER A 22 5.79 17.90 -4.74
CA SER A 22 6.83 18.58 -5.52
C SER A 22 7.29 19.87 -4.85
N MET A 23 6.37 20.66 -4.31
CA MET A 23 6.69 21.90 -3.59
C MET A 23 7.48 21.60 -2.29
N MET A 24 7.06 20.61 -1.52
CA MET A 24 7.75 20.19 -0.29
C MET A 24 9.17 19.69 -0.61
N ILE A 25 9.33 18.85 -1.63
CA ILE A 25 10.63 18.34 -2.07
C ILE A 25 11.53 19.50 -2.53
N LYS A 26 11.01 20.42 -3.33
CA LYS A 26 11.79 21.58 -3.78
C LYS A 26 12.24 22.50 -2.64
N LYS A 27 11.43 22.63 -1.59
CA LYS A 27 11.79 23.35 -0.37
C LYS A 27 12.96 22.67 0.36
N LEU A 28 12.97 21.33 0.41
CA LEU A 28 14.01 20.53 1.07
C LEU A 28 15.28 20.37 0.20
N ARG A 29 15.09 20.28 -1.11
CA ARG A 29 16.15 20.04 -2.12
C ARG A 29 15.91 20.97 -3.33
N PRO A 30 16.35 22.24 -3.28
CA PRO A 30 16.06 23.23 -4.32
C PRO A 30 16.53 22.83 -5.72
N TYR A 31 17.60 22.04 -5.81
CA TYR A 31 18.20 21.61 -7.07
C TYR A 31 17.73 20.24 -7.54
N ALA A 32 16.85 19.55 -6.80
CA ALA A 32 16.33 18.27 -7.22
C ALA A 32 15.49 18.40 -8.51
N VAL A 33 15.61 17.47 -9.42
CA VAL A 33 14.74 17.35 -10.58
C VAL A 33 13.58 16.45 -10.23
N VAL A 34 12.36 17.01 -10.21
CA VAL A 34 11.15 16.28 -9.89
C VAL A 34 10.38 16.00 -11.16
N LYS A 35 10.17 14.71 -11.46
CA LYS A 35 9.29 14.24 -12.54
C LYS A 35 7.97 13.79 -11.94
N GLN A 36 6.89 14.07 -12.63
CA GLN A 36 5.54 13.75 -12.19
C GLN A 36 4.83 12.94 -13.25
N VAL A 37 4.18 11.86 -12.84
CA VAL A 37 3.38 10.99 -13.71
C VAL A 37 2.05 10.67 -12.99
N SER A 38 1.04 10.28 -13.76
CA SER A 38 -0.33 10.12 -13.25
C SER A 38 -0.84 8.68 -13.28
N ASP A 39 -0.09 7.75 -13.86
CA ASP A 39 -0.46 6.34 -13.92
C ASP A 39 0.76 5.41 -13.99
N TYR A 40 0.52 4.10 -13.82
CA TYR A 40 1.58 3.10 -13.86
C TYR A 40 2.19 2.89 -15.24
N LYS A 41 1.45 3.16 -16.32
CA LYS A 41 1.99 3.08 -17.68
C LYS A 41 3.07 4.14 -17.89
N GLU A 42 2.83 5.36 -17.42
CA GLU A 42 3.84 6.43 -17.45
C GLU A 42 5.03 6.11 -16.55
N VAL A 43 4.81 5.53 -15.34
CA VAL A 43 5.90 5.02 -14.49
C VAL A 43 6.77 4.04 -15.27
N MET A 44 6.16 3.02 -15.91
CA MET A 44 6.89 2.00 -16.68
C MET A 44 7.63 2.58 -17.89
N GLN A 45 7.14 3.66 -18.46
CA GLN A 45 7.84 4.35 -19.55
C GLN A 45 9.06 5.11 -19.04
N ILE A 46 8.88 5.96 -18.03
CA ILE A 46 9.95 6.86 -17.59
C ILE A 46 11.13 6.11 -16.92
N ILE A 47 10.87 5.00 -16.22
CA ILE A 47 11.94 4.20 -15.60
C ILE A 47 12.78 3.43 -16.61
N LYS A 48 12.32 3.25 -17.87
CA LYS A 48 13.15 2.68 -18.94
C LYS A 48 14.32 3.59 -19.31
N ASP A 49 14.06 4.90 -19.32
CA ASP A 49 15.00 5.88 -19.83
C ASP A 49 15.78 6.60 -18.71
N GLU A 50 15.18 6.75 -17.54
CA GLU A 50 15.77 7.50 -16.43
C GLU A 50 15.92 6.65 -15.16
N ILE A 51 16.98 6.96 -14.38
CA ILE A 51 17.21 6.42 -13.04
C ILE A 51 16.88 7.52 -12.03
N PHE A 52 16.17 7.15 -10.98
CA PHE A 52 15.76 8.06 -9.91
C PHE A 52 16.47 7.72 -8.59
N ASN A 53 16.72 8.73 -7.78
CA ASN A 53 17.21 8.54 -6.40
C ASN A 53 16.07 8.11 -5.49
N LEU A 54 14.87 8.67 -5.70
CA LEU A 54 13.64 8.36 -4.97
C LEU A 54 12.46 8.28 -5.93
N ALA A 55 11.64 7.25 -5.80
CA ALA A 55 10.33 7.14 -6.41
C ALA A 55 9.28 7.13 -5.30
N ILE A 56 8.32 8.06 -5.36
CA ILE A 56 7.17 8.15 -4.48
C ILE A 56 5.97 7.69 -5.30
N LEU A 57 5.35 6.59 -4.90
CA LEU A 57 4.31 5.91 -5.66
C LEU A 57 3.02 5.80 -4.85
N ASP A 58 1.89 6.20 -5.44
CA ASP A 58 0.58 5.80 -4.93
C ASP A 58 0.28 4.36 -5.33
N LEU A 59 -0.48 3.66 -4.47
CA LEU A 59 -0.93 2.28 -4.72
C LEU A 59 -2.13 2.21 -5.66
N ASN A 60 -2.98 3.25 -5.65
CA ASN A 60 -4.27 3.24 -6.34
C ASN A 60 -4.23 4.08 -7.65
N MET A 61 -3.31 3.78 -8.54
CA MET A 61 -3.24 4.41 -9.85
C MET A 61 -3.74 3.47 -10.96
N PRO A 62 -4.31 4.01 -12.06
CA PRO A 62 -4.73 3.22 -13.21
C PRO A 62 -3.56 2.67 -14.04
N ASN A 63 -3.90 1.79 -15.00
CA ASN A 63 -3.01 1.30 -16.06
C ASN A 63 -1.80 0.48 -15.59
N GLY A 64 -1.96 -0.35 -14.56
CA GLY A 64 -0.93 -1.24 -14.01
C GLY A 64 -1.05 -1.43 -12.51
N ASN A 65 0.00 -1.90 -11.87
CA ASN A 65 0.02 -2.11 -10.44
C ASN A 65 1.41 -1.82 -9.82
N PHE A 66 1.41 -1.63 -8.51
CA PHE A 66 2.60 -1.32 -7.74
C PHE A 66 3.68 -2.41 -7.82
N GLN A 67 3.29 -3.69 -7.82
CA GLN A 67 4.24 -4.82 -7.79
C GLN A 67 5.09 -4.84 -9.04
N GLU A 68 4.47 -4.70 -10.21
CA GLU A 68 5.17 -4.64 -11.49
C GLU A 68 6.12 -3.43 -11.56
N ALA A 69 5.65 -2.27 -11.11
CA ALA A 69 6.47 -1.06 -11.08
C ALA A 69 7.68 -1.22 -10.13
N LEU A 70 7.47 -1.77 -8.92
CA LEU A 70 8.54 -2.02 -7.97
C LEU A 70 9.58 -2.99 -8.54
N GLN A 71 9.15 -4.11 -9.13
CA GLN A 71 10.05 -5.08 -9.76
C GLN A 71 10.86 -4.43 -10.90
N ALA A 72 10.21 -3.67 -11.77
CA ALA A 72 10.88 -2.98 -12.87
C ALA A 72 11.92 -1.97 -12.37
N ILE A 73 11.57 -1.19 -11.31
CA ILE A 73 12.52 -0.27 -10.66
C ILE A 73 13.71 -1.05 -10.09
N ARG A 74 13.48 -2.16 -9.37
CA ARG A 74 14.55 -2.97 -8.78
C ARG A 74 15.47 -3.60 -9.82
N ILE A 75 14.92 -4.06 -10.93
CA ILE A 75 15.72 -4.61 -12.07
C ILE A 75 16.56 -3.49 -12.71
N LYS A 76 15.98 -2.33 -12.96
CA LYS A 76 16.67 -1.20 -13.63
C LYS A 76 17.69 -0.54 -12.72
N SER A 77 17.35 -0.31 -11.45
CA SER A 77 18.19 0.39 -10.48
C SER A 77 17.90 -0.07 -9.05
N PRO A 78 18.63 -1.06 -8.53
CA PRO A 78 18.46 -1.54 -7.14
C PRO A 78 18.67 -0.45 -6.07
N ILE A 79 19.38 0.63 -6.41
CA ILE A 79 19.70 1.74 -5.49
C ILE A 79 18.56 2.77 -5.38
N THR A 80 17.61 2.79 -6.35
CA THR A 80 16.45 3.70 -6.30
C THR A 80 15.64 3.41 -5.04
N LYS A 81 15.41 4.43 -4.23
CA LYS A 81 14.54 4.30 -3.06
C LYS A 81 13.08 4.39 -3.47
N VAL A 82 12.24 3.54 -2.90
CA VAL A 82 10.81 3.51 -3.23
C VAL A 82 10.00 3.75 -1.97
N MET A 83 9.27 4.87 -1.95
CA MET A 83 8.34 5.23 -0.88
C MET A 83 6.90 5.09 -1.41
N ILE A 84 6.07 4.43 -0.66
CA ILE A 84 4.63 4.39 -0.90
C ILE A 84 4.00 5.60 -0.21
N PHE A 85 3.12 6.31 -0.93
CA PHE A 85 2.31 7.41 -0.40
C PHE A 85 0.85 7.16 -0.78
N SER A 86 0.06 6.59 0.14
CA SER A 86 -1.26 6.06 -0.16
C SER A 86 -2.29 6.40 0.90
N SER A 87 -3.58 6.38 0.54
CA SER A 87 -4.71 6.45 1.47
C SER A 87 -5.09 5.09 2.08
N GLN A 88 -4.33 4.03 1.80
CA GLN A 88 -4.53 2.75 2.45
C GLN A 88 -3.98 2.77 3.87
N ASP A 89 -4.65 2.03 4.78
CA ASP A 89 -4.28 1.96 6.18
C ASP A 89 -2.85 1.42 6.36
N GLU A 90 -2.00 2.22 7.00
CA GLU A 90 -0.59 1.91 7.22
C GLU A 90 -0.41 0.65 8.08
N SER A 91 -1.27 0.48 9.09
CA SER A 91 -1.19 -0.66 10.03
C SER A 91 -1.43 -2.00 9.34
N LEU A 92 -2.27 -2.02 8.30
CA LEU A 92 -2.62 -3.23 7.56
C LEU A 92 -1.65 -3.54 6.42
N TYR A 93 -1.14 -2.51 5.76
CA TYR A 93 -0.46 -2.68 4.49
C TYR A 93 1.04 -2.40 4.51
N ALA A 94 1.54 -1.54 5.42
CA ALA A 94 2.93 -1.10 5.38
C ALA A 94 3.93 -2.24 5.52
N VAL A 95 3.73 -3.14 6.50
CA VAL A 95 4.64 -4.29 6.75
C VAL A 95 4.81 -5.15 5.51
N ARG A 96 3.70 -5.45 4.81
CA ARG A 96 3.72 -6.26 3.59
C ARG A 96 4.51 -5.57 2.47
N TYR A 97 4.22 -4.31 2.18
CA TYR A 97 4.91 -3.60 1.10
C TYR A 97 6.41 -3.39 1.39
N LEU A 98 6.77 -3.19 2.67
CA LEU A 98 8.16 -3.14 3.09
C LEU A 98 8.87 -4.50 2.90
N LYS A 99 8.19 -5.62 3.22
CA LYS A 99 8.70 -6.97 2.93
C LYS A 99 8.85 -7.24 1.43
N MET A 100 7.98 -6.68 0.59
CA MET A 100 8.09 -6.75 -0.88
C MET A 100 9.25 -5.93 -1.44
N GLY A 101 9.86 -5.08 -0.62
CA GLY A 101 11.05 -4.30 -1.00
C GLY A 101 10.81 -2.80 -1.19
N ALA A 102 9.67 -2.25 -0.74
CA ALA A 102 9.55 -0.81 -0.55
C ALA A 102 10.49 -0.34 0.58
N ASP A 103 11.00 0.88 0.45
CA ASP A 103 11.90 1.48 1.45
C ASP A 103 11.14 2.36 2.47
N GLY A 104 9.88 2.68 2.20
CA GLY A 104 9.05 3.45 3.10
C GLY A 104 7.57 3.37 2.77
N PHE A 105 6.74 3.64 3.77
CA PHE A 105 5.29 3.78 3.64
C PHE A 105 4.85 5.02 4.42
N LEU A 106 3.92 5.78 3.86
CA LEU A 106 3.35 6.97 4.48
C LEU A 106 1.89 7.13 4.05
N HIS A 107 1.00 7.35 5.02
CA HIS A 107 -0.40 7.60 4.76
C HIS A 107 -0.63 9.02 4.23
N LYS A 108 -1.52 9.19 3.23
CA LYS A 108 -1.81 10.50 2.60
C LYS A 108 -2.41 11.52 3.56
N ASP A 109 -3.18 11.07 4.57
CA ASP A 109 -3.80 11.96 5.57
C ASP A 109 -2.83 12.34 6.73
N SER A 110 -1.55 11.98 6.61
CA SER A 110 -0.54 12.41 7.56
C SER A 110 -0.40 13.94 7.60
N SER A 111 -0.12 14.50 8.78
CA SER A 111 0.11 15.93 8.89
C SER A 111 1.34 16.39 8.09
N GLU A 112 1.37 17.66 7.71
CA GLU A 112 2.48 18.25 6.95
C GLU A 112 3.84 17.99 7.63
N ASP A 113 3.91 18.07 8.97
CA ASP A 113 5.14 17.80 9.72
C ASP A 113 5.60 16.33 9.61
N VAL A 114 4.64 15.38 9.57
CA VAL A 114 4.94 13.95 9.39
C VAL A 114 5.44 13.71 7.96
N ILE A 115 4.79 14.30 6.96
CA ILE A 115 5.20 14.20 5.56
C ILE A 115 6.61 14.78 5.38
N ASN A 116 6.88 15.97 5.92
CA ASN A 116 8.22 16.59 5.86
C ASN A 116 9.28 15.70 6.48
N ARG A 117 9.04 15.14 7.67
CA ARG A 117 9.99 14.23 8.34
C ARG A 117 10.22 12.96 7.52
N ALA A 118 9.17 12.41 6.92
CA ALA A 118 9.28 11.22 6.06
C ALA A 118 10.14 11.52 4.83
N LEU A 119 9.87 12.62 4.14
CA LEU A 119 10.64 13.06 2.97
C LEU A 119 12.13 13.27 3.33
N ILE A 120 12.43 13.96 4.44
CA ILE A 120 13.81 14.15 4.90
C ILE A 120 14.48 12.80 5.14
N LYS A 121 13.83 11.87 5.86
CA LYS A 121 14.40 10.56 6.14
C LYS A 121 14.62 9.74 4.87
N MET A 122 13.68 9.78 3.92
CA MET A 122 13.83 9.10 2.63
C MET A 122 14.99 9.67 1.81
N LEU A 123 15.10 10.99 1.73
CA LEU A 123 16.17 11.68 0.99
C LEU A 123 17.55 11.47 1.62
N ASP A 124 17.65 11.51 2.95
CA ASP A 124 18.94 11.43 3.65
C ASP A 124 19.38 9.99 3.93
N LYS A 125 18.44 9.12 4.34
CA LYS A 125 18.73 7.75 4.82
C LYS A 125 18.17 6.66 3.92
N GLY A 126 17.27 7.03 2.98
CA GLY A 126 16.65 6.11 2.05
C GLY A 126 15.63 5.14 2.67
N LYS A 127 15.19 5.37 3.92
CA LYS A 127 14.17 4.55 4.60
C LYS A 127 13.29 5.39 5.50
N TYR A 128 11.98 5.07 5.50
CA TYR A 128 11.00 5.65 6.41
C TYR A 128 9.97 4.62 6.86
N MET A 129 9.73 4.58 8.15
CA MET A 129 8.62 3.85 8.78
C MET A 129 8.11 4.68 9.95
N SER A 130 6.80 4.67 10.19
CA SER A 130 6.23 5.19 11.43
C SER A 130 6.69 4.35 12.63
N GLU A 131 6.53 4.87 13.84
CA GLU A 131 6.88 4.11 15.05
C GLU A 131 5.94 2.89 15.19
N GLU A 132 4.65 3.03 14.84
CA GLU A 132 3.67 1.95 14.88
C GLU A 132 4.06 0.78 13.96
N VAL A 133 4.52 1.06 12.75
CA VAL A 133 5.01 0.03 11.82
C VAL A 133 6.28 -0.63 12.34
N LYS A 134 7.20 0.14 12.94
CA LYS A 134 8.41 -0.41 13.55
C LYS A 134 8.07 -1.35 14.71
N ASP A 135 7.16 -0.90 15.59
CA ASP A 135 6.70 -1.72 16.70
C ASP A 135 6.05 -3.01 16.20
N SER A 136 5.19 -2.93 15.18
CA SER A 136 4.59 -4.11 14.54
C SER A 136 5.63 -5.07 13.96
N LEU A 137 6.70 -4.56 13.35
CA LEU A 137 7.81 -5.37 12.85
C LEU A 137 8.63 -6.01 13.98
N ILE A 138 8.86 -5.29 15.08
CA ILE A 138 9.62 -5.77 16.23
C ILE A 138 8.80 -6.79 17.02
N TYR A 139 7.57 -6.44 17.40
CA TYR A 139 6.70 -7.29 18.20
C TYR A 139 6.11 -8.45 17.40
N GLY A 140 5.84 -8.27 16.12
CA GLY A 140 5.45 -9.36 15.20
C GLY A 140 6.55 -10.40 15.03
N ASN A 141 7.84 -10.01 15.15
CA ASN A 141 8.96 -10.94 15.16
C ASN A 141 9.22 -11.58 16.53
N LEU A 142 8.81 -10.95 17.64
CA LEU A 142 8.98 -11.46 19.01
C LEU A 142 7.85 -12.40 19.42
N ASN A 143 6.63 -12.08 19.00
CA ASN A 143 5.47 -12.96 19.14
C ASN A 143 5.34 -13.75 17.83
N LYS A 144 5.91 -14.96 17.80
CA LYS A 144 5.67 -15.96 16.75
C LYS A 144 4.22 -16.51 16.76
N HIS A 145 3.24 -15.66 16.97
CA HIS A 145 1.89 -15.83 16.47
C HIS A 145 1.85 -14.98 15.20
N GLU A 146 2.18 -15.64 14.11
CA GLU A 146 2.15 -15.16 12.75
C GLU A 146 0.84 -14.41 12.51
N THR A 147 0.89 -13.06 12.45
CA THR A 147 -0.09 -12.40 11.62
C THR A 147 0.27 -12.84 10.20
N PRO A 148 -0.56 -13.61 9.54
CA PRO A 148 -0.23 -14.17 8.23
C PRO A 148 0.02 -13.00 7.26
N ASP A 149 0.97 -13.16 6.35
CA ASP A 149 1.26 -12.18 5.30
C ASP A 149 0.01 -11.88 4.43
N ASN A 150 -0.95 -12.77 4.47
CA ASN A 150 -2.28 -12.64 3.88
C ASN A 150 -3.33 -12.55 5.02
N PRO A 151 -3.95 -11.38 5.28
CA PRO A 151 -4.99 -11.25 6.30
C PRO A 151 -6.16 -12.23 6.10
N LEU A 152 -6.39 -12.72 4.88
CA LEU A 152 -7.42 -13.73 4.61
C LEU A 152 -7.16 -15.05 5.34
N GLU A 153 -5.91 -15.35 5.70
CA GLU A 153 -5.56 -16.54 6.49
C GLU A 153 -6.03 -16.47 7.95
N LEU A 154 -6.43 -15.28 8.42
CA LEU A 154 -7.08 -15.11 9.73
C LEU A 154 -8.53 -15.63 9.73
N LEU A 155 -9.13 -15.78 8.56
CA LEU A 155 -10.50 -16.28 8.45
C LEU A 155 -10.52 -17.80 8.56
N SER A 156 -11.45 -18.31 9.36
CA SER A 156 -11.79 -19.72 9.30
C SER A 156 -12.45 -20.06 7.95
N GLU A 157 -12.49 -21.34 7.58
CA GLU A 157 -13.15 -21.78 6.33
C GLU A 157 -14.57 -21.21 6.21
N ARG A 158 -15.31 -21.21 7.31
CA ARG A 158 -16.70 -20.70 7.31
C ARG A 158 -16.80 -19.18 7.16
N GLU A 159 -15.86 -18.45 7.75
CA GLU A 159 -15.75 -16.99 7.59
C GLU A 159 -15.35 -16.63 6.15
N MET A 160 -14.46 -17.42 5.55
CA MET A 160 -14.04 -17.27 4.16
C MET A 160 -15.21 -17.48 3.19
N GLU A 161 -15.97 -18.57 3.33
CA GLU A 161 -17.17 -18.83 2.49
C GLU A 161 -18.16 -17.67 2.55
N ILE A 162 -18.40 -17.13 3.73
CA ILE A 162 -19.31 -15.99 3.91
C ILE A 162 -18.75 -14.72 3.30
N ALA A 163 -17.46 -14.46 3.46
CA ALA A 163 -16.79 -13.31 2.85
C ALA A 163 -16.86 -13.38 1.32
N GLU A 164 -16.63 -14.54 0.72
CA GLU A 164 -16.75 -14.76 -0.73
C GLU A 164 -18.17 -14.51 -1.23
N CYS A 165 -19.19 -14.99 -0.52
CA CYS A 165 -20.58 -14.70 -0.85
C CYS A 165 -20.90 -13.19 -0.78
N MET A 166 -20.41 -12.48 0.25
CA MET A 166 -20.63 -11.04 0.37
C MET A 166 -19.97 -10.26 -0.78
N ILE A 167 -18.79 -10.67 -1.22
CA ILE A 167 -18.08 -10.08 -2.36
C ILE A 167 -18.79 -10.35 -3.68
N ALA A 168 -19.39 -11.54 -3.83
CA ALA A 168 -20.22 -11.88 -4.98
C ALA A 168 -21.54 -11.08 -5.05
N GLY A 169 -21.85 -10.29 -4.01
CA GLY A 169 -23.06 -9.45 -3.95
C GLY A 169 -24.28 -10.19 -3.40
N ASP A 170 -24.12 -11.35 -2.79
CA ASP A 170 -25.21 -12.10 -2.17
C ASP A 170 -25.80 -11.33 -0.98
N THR A 171 -27.14 -11.31 -0.89
CA THR A 171 -27.82 -10.76 0.29
C THR A 171 -27.67 -11.72 1.49
N PRO A 172 -27.84 -11.24 2.74
CA PRO A 172 -27.83 -12.13 3.91
C PRO A 172 -28.80 -13.30 3.82
N LYS A 173 -29.92 -13.12 3.11
CA LYS A 173 -30.90 -14.17 2.86
C LYS A 173 -30.37 -15.21 1.87
N ASP A 174 -29.68 -14.77 0.81
CA ASP A 174 -29.09 -15.67 -0.18
C ASP A 174 -27.97 -16.51 0.44
N ILE A 175 -27.11 -15.87 1.25
CA ILE A 175 -26.05 -16.54 2.01
C ILE A 175 -26.66 -17.58 2.97
N SER A 176 -27.71 -17.20 3.70
CA SER A 176 -28.45 -18.09 4.60
C SER A 176 -28.93 -19.36 3.86
N ASN A 177 -29.51 -19.17 2.68
CA ASN A 177 -30.00 -20.27 1.86
C ASN A 177 -28.89 -21.13 1.27
N LYS A 178 -27.84 -20.49 0.69
CA LYS A 178 -26.70 -21.18 0.08
C LYS A 178 -25.94 -22.04 1.08
N LEU A 179 -25.72 -21.50 2.28
CA LEU A 179 -24.91 -22.13 3.29
C LEU A 179 -25.69 -22.92 4.33
N ASN A 180 -27.02 -22.98 4.19
CA ASN A 180 -27.98 -23.64 5.07
C ASN A 180 -27.78 -23.27 6.56
N ILE A 181 -27.72 -21.97 6.84
CA ILE A 181 -27.56 -21.40 8.19
C ILE A 181 -28.60 -20.32 8.43
N HIS A 182 -28.88 -20.03 9.71
CA HIS A 182 -29.85 -18.98 10.05
C HIS A 182 -29.34 -17.58 9.70
N PRO A 183 -30.19 -16.62 9.25
CA PRO A 183 -29.77 -15.25 8.94
C PRO A 183 -29.01 -14.53 10.07
N SER A 184 -29.39 -14.78 11.34
CA SER A 184 -28.65 -14.23 12.48
C SER A 184 -27.21 -14.76 12.57
N THR A 185 -26.99 -16.00 12.15
CA THR A 185 -25.67 -16.62 12.07
C THR A 185 -24.80 -15.95 10.98
N VAL A 186 -25.42 -15.61 9.82
CA VAL A 186 -24.75 -14.84 8.77
C VAL A 186 -24.27 -13.49 9.31
N SER A 187 -25.14 -12.77 10.05
CA SER A 187 -24.79 -11.49 10.66
C SER A 187 -23.63 -11.61 11.65
N THR A 188 -23.62 -12.67 12.46
CA THR A 188 -22.51 -12.93 13.40
C THR A 188 -21.19 -13.17 12.67
N TYR A 189 -21.20 -13.97 11.61
CA TYR A 189 -20.00 -14.23 10.83
C TYR A 189 -19.54 -12.98 10.07
N LYS A 190 -20.47 -12.18 9.51
CA LYS A 190 -20.13 -10.90 8.90
C LYS A 190 -19.36 -10.01 9.87
N SER A 191 -19.86 -9.82 11.11
CA SER A 191 -19.16 -9.04 12.14
C SER A 191 -17.76 -9.61 12.39
N ARG A 192 -17.62 -10.92 12.57
CA ARG A 192 -16.30 -11.54 12.81
C ARG A 192 -15.33 -11.37 11.64
N VAL A 193 -15.81 -11.47 10.38
CA VAL A 193 -15.00 -11.20 9.19
C VAL A 193 -14.53 -9.74 9.21
N PHE A 194 -15.44 -8.82 9.46
CA PHE A 194 -15.13 -7.39 9.51
C PHE A 194 -14.14 -7.05 10.62
N ASP A 195 -14.34 -7.60 11.83
CA ASP A 195 -13.43 -7.42 12.97
C ASP A 195 -12.04 -8.00 12.67
N LYS A 196 -11.96 -9.23 12.13
CA LYS A 196 -10.69 -9.90 11.85
C LYS A 196 -9.89 -9.23 10.74
N LEU A 197 -10.57 -8.70 9.72
CA LEU A 197 -9.95 -8.02 8.59
C LEU A 197 -9.86 -6.51 8.81
N ASN A 198 -10.36 -6.01 9.95
CA ASN A 198 -10.42 -4.59 10.29
C ASN A 198 -11.02 -3.73 9.17
N VAL A 199 -12.20 -4.14 8.66
CA VAL A 199 -12.96 -3.43 7.62
C VAL A 199 -14.33 -3.04 8.14
N GLU A 200 -14.85 -1.92 7.66
CA GLU A 200 -16.17 -1.40 8.04
C GLU A 200 -17.23 -1.57 6.93
N SER A 201 -16.80 -1.93 5.73
CA SER A 201 -17.67 -1.96 4.55
C SER A 201 -17.35 -3.10 3.58
N ILE A 202 -18.35 -3.52 2.78
CA ILE A 202 -18.16 -4.50 1.69
C ILE A 202 -17.14 -4.01 0.64
N PRO A 203 -17.13 -2.72 0.20
CA PRO A 203 -16.09 -2.23 -0.69
C PRO A 203 -14.67 -2.39 -0.15
N GLU A 204 -14.45 -2.20 1.15
CA GLU A 204 -13.14 -2.44 1.77
C GLU A 204 -12.79 -3.93 1.79
N LEU A 205 -13.77 -4.80 2.09
CA LEU A 205 -13.59 -6.25 2.01
C LEU A 205 -13.18 -6.68 0.59
N ILE A 206 -13.85 -6.15 -0.45
CA ILE A 206 -13.50 -6.41 -1.86
C ILE A 206 -12.06 -6.00 -2.15
N LYS A 207 -11.60 -4.84 -1.66
CA LYS A 207 -10.21 -4.39 -1.85
C LYS A 207 -9.20 -5.39 -1.27
N ILE A 208 -9.44 -5.89 -0.04
CA ILE A 208 -8.57 -6.89 0.58
C ILE A 208 -8.51 -8.17 -0.27
N PHE A 209 -9.65 -8.68 -0.70
CA PHE A 209 -9.70 -9.90 -1.52
C PHE A 209 -9.05 -9.71 -2.89
N THR A 210 -9.33 -8.60 -3.57
CA THR A 210 -8.70 -8.30 -4.86
C THR A 210 -7.18 -8.25 -4.73
N PHE A 211 -6.69 -7.61 -3.67
CA PHE A 211 -5.27 -7.47 -3.43
C PHE A 211 -4.55 -8.79 -3.14
N HIS A 212 -5.22 -9.70 -2.41
CA HIS A 212 -4.61 -10.96 -1.97
C HIS A 212 -4.86 -12.15 -2.91
N ASN A 213 -5.90 -12.11 -3.76
CA ASN A 213 -6.17 -13.15 -4.75
C ASN A 213 -5.38 -13.00 -6.06
N ILE A 214 -4.86 -11.81 -6.37
CA ILE A 214 -3.96 -11.59 -7.52
C ILE A 214 -2.61 -12.33 -7.37
N SER A 215 -2.31 -12.87 -6.19
CA SER A 215 -1.04 -13.57 -5.90
C SER A 215 -1.08 -15.09 -6.11
N LYS A 216 -2.12 -15.65 -6.75
CA LYS A 216 -2.28 -17.10 -6.96
C LYS A 216 -2.14 -17.57 -8.42
N ASP A 217 -1.86 -16.67 -9.37
CA ASP A 217 -1.57 -17.02 -10.78
C ASP A 217 -0.11 -16.75 -11.14
#